data_23b671b68d9aa6ad48f5aa8c4aceae41
#
_entry.id   23b671b68d9aa6ad48f5aa8c4aceae41
#
_cell.length_a   1.000
_cell.length_b   1.000
_cell.length_c   1.000
_cell.angle_alpha   90.00
_cell.angle_beta   90.00
_cell.angle_gamma   90.00
#
_symmetry.space_group_name_H-M   'P 1'
#
loop_
_entity.id
_entity.type
_entity.pdbx_description
1 polymer ?
#
loop_
_entity_poly.entity_id
_entity_poly.type
_entity_poly.pdbx_seq_one_letter_code
_entity_poly.pdbx_strand_id
1 'polypeptide(L)'
;MAATASTPESTISNVTSLPIDPRRGTIVLLLLAAAALMVNYVETMLVPALPTLVTFFDGVPYTTIAWVVSAYLLVGVSTTPIFAKLGDIYGKKRVLVVVLSIYAVALSFTGFTPQIATAFGLSRFNAVYLLIALRGVQGVGLAMFPLAFAMVGEDLPPARVAQAQGLIGAMFAIGAALGLFGGAWMIQNYGWQVAYHVVIPIAGVVVASAIIALPESRHLLKSRLDVPGAGLLGGALAAFLLALSQAPTWGWTTLTAIRTPIVPLGVPQLFALSAILAVLFYWRERTAAEPMIRLERFRERNLTISYFAALLVGASLFLGFVGITILVETPIVGLGRTVFELGVLSLPTTLSMLVAAPFAGRAIARYGPKPVMVFGAGLATAGFLLMLAFESNYLELMLSPIPAFVGLVVMIITVTNTVVLASRAGETGIQTGMAEMFQDLG
;
A
#
# COMPACT_ATOMS: atom_id res chain seq x y z
N MET A 1 15.06 43.96 -44.21
CA MET A 1 15.52 42.61 -43.88
C MET A 1 15.05 42.29 -42.46
N ALA A 2 13.92 41.64 -42.36
CA ALA A 2 13.32 41.26 -41.09
C ALA A 2 13.67 39.79 -40.85
N ALA A 3 14.42 39.52 -39.79
CA ALA A 3 14.75 38.17 -39.35
C ALA A 3 13.56 37.60 -38.53
N THR A 4 12.92 36.60 -39.10
CA THR A 4 11.89 35.80 -38.43
C THR A 4 12.53 34.93 -37.37
N ALA A 5 12.23 35.23 -36.10
CA ALA A 5 12.57 34.36 -34.96
C ALA A 5 11.69 33.10 -35.02
N SER A 6 12.31 31.98 -35.30
CA SER A 6 11.71 30.65 -35.18
C SER A 6 11.58 30.29 -33.69
N THR A 7 10.34 30.17 -33.22
CA THR A 7 10.00 29.51 -31.96
C THR A 7 10.50 28.06 -31.96
N PRO A 8 11.15 27.58 -30.90
CA PRO A 8 11.47 26.16 -30.80
C PRO A 8 10.18 25.37 -30.57
N GLU A 9 9.70 24.71 -31.62
CA GLU A 9 8.70 23.67 -31.52
C GLU A 9 9.24 22.60 -30.55
N SER A 10 8.46 22.37 -29.50
CA SER A 10 8.65 21.30 -28.56
C SER A 10 8.66 19.96 -29.31
N THR A 11 9.85 19.39 -29.47
CA THR A 11 10.03 18.02 -29.96
C THR A 11 9.51 17.06 -28.90
N ILE A 12 8.19 16.87 -28.86
CA ILE A 12 7.59 15.70 -28.24
C ILE A 12 8.01 14.55 -29.17
N SER A 13 9.10 13.89 -28.81
CA SER A 13 9.55 12.67 -29.48
C SER A 13 8.39 11.68 -29.41
N ASN A 14 7.78 11.42 -30.56
CA ASN A 14 6.85 10.34 -30.80
C ASN A 14 7.54 9.01 -30.48
N VAL A 15 7.46 8.58 -29.21
CA VAL A 15 7.69 7.20 -28.84
C VAL A 15 6.44 6.45 -29.29
N THR A 16 6.42 6.05 -30.54
CA THR A 16 5.46 5.09 -31.09
C THR A 16 5.76 3.75 -30.40
N SER A 17 5.19 3.55 -29.21
CA SER A 17 5.05 2.22 -28.65
C SER A 17 4.18 1.43 -29.61
N LEU A 18 4.71 0.37 -30.21
CA LEU A 18 3.90 -0.60 -30.94
C LEU A 18 2.74 -1.01 -30.02
N PRO A 19 1.49 -0.85 -30.43
CA PRO A 19 0.35 -1.16 -29.56
C PRO A 19 0.44 -2.63 -29.17
N ILE A 20 0.46 -2.89 -27.86
CA ILE A 20 0.26 -4.26 -27.35
C ILE A 20 -1.08 -4.73 -27.87
N ASP A 21 -1.15 -5.96 -28.37
CA ASP A 21 -2.41 -6.61 -28.72
C ASP A 21 -3.43 -6.34 -27.59
N PRO A 22 -4.62 -5.78 -27.91
CA PRO A 22 -5.64 -5.43 -26.93
C PRO A 22 -5.99 -6.60 -25.99
N ARG A 23 -5.94 -7.84 -26.48
CA ARG A 23 -6.16 -9.06 -25.68
C ARG A 23 -5.06 -9.26 -24.64
N ARG A 24 -3.80 -9.06 -25.04
CA ARG A 24 -2.66 -9.19 -24.13
C ARG A 24 -2.68 -8.11 -23.05
N GLY A 25 -3.00 -6.87 -23.40
CA GLY A 25 -3.16 -5.79 -22.41
C GLY A 25 -4.25 -6.08 -21.38
N THR A 26 -5.35 -6.70 -21.80
CA THR A 26 -6.44 -7.11 -20.89
C THR A 26 -5.99 -8.22 -19.95
N ILE A 27 -5.24 -9.22 -20.43
CA ILE A 27 -4.70 -10.30 -19.59
C ILE A 27 -3.76 -9.74 -18.53
N VAL A 28 -2.82 -8.87 -18.92
CA VAL A 28 -1.89 -8.19 -17.98
C VAL A 28 -2.68 -7.47 -16.89
N LEU A 29 -3.67 -6.67 -17.28
CA LEU A 29 -4.49 -5.91 -16.34
C LEU A 29 -5.24 -6.82 -15.37
N LEU A 30 -5.86 -7.90 -15.84
CA LEU A 30 -6.58 -8.84 -14.99
C LEU A 30 -5.64 -9.56 -14.00
N LEU A 31 -4.43 -9.90 -14.41
CA LEU A 31 -3.43 -10.51 -13.53
C LEU A 31 -2.96 -9.54 -12.44
N LEU A 32 -2.67 -8.29 -12.80
CA LEU A 32 -2.28 -7.27 -11.83
C LEU A 32 -3.43 -6.96 -10.86
N ALA A 33 -4.66 -6.91 -11.36
CA ALA A 33 -5.86 -6.74 -10.56
C ALA A 33 -6.10 -7.91 -9.59
N ALA A 34 -5.90 -9.16 -10.05
CA ALA A 34 -6.00 -10.34 -9.20
C ALA A 34 -4.91 -10.38 -8.12
N ALA A 35 -3.67 -9.96 -8.44
CA ALA A 35 -2.60 -9.83 -7.47
C ALA A 35 -2.94 -8.76 -6.42
N ALA A 36 -3.48 -7.60 -6.81
CA ALA A 36 -3.91 -6.54 -5.90
C ALA A 36 -5.01 -7.02 -4.94
N LEU A 37 -6.02 -7.71 -5.47
CA LEU A 37 -7.09 -8.30 -4.67
C LEU A 37 -6.53 -9.30 -3.65
N MET A 38 -5.67 -10.20 -4.08
CA MET A 38 -5.08 -11.24 -3.22
C MET A 38 -4.24 -10.64 -2.10
N VAL A 39 -3.33 -9.71 -2.42
CA VAL A 39 -2.44 -9.09 -1.42
C VAL A 39 -3.28 -8.35 -0.38
N ASN A 40 -4.26 -7.57 -0.80
CA ASN A 40 -5.08 -6.79 0.12
C ASN A 40 -6.08 -7.64 0.93
N TYR A 41 -6.60 -8.72 0.35
CA TYR A 41 -7.38 -9.72 1.09
C TYR A 41 -6.60 -10.27 2.28
N VAL A 42 -5.36 -10.71 2.04
CA VAL A 42 -4.50 -11.31 3.09
C VAL A 42 -4.05 -10.26 4.11
N GLU A 43 -3.87 -9.02 3.69
CA GLU A 43 -3.55 -7.91 4.59
C GLU A 43 -4.64 -7.71 5.64
N THR A 44 -5.89 -7.69 5.21
CA THR A 44 -7.02 -7.33 6.05
C THR A 44 -7.70 -8.50 6.76
N MET A 45 -7.56 -9.73 6.26
CA MET A 45 -8.28 -10.90 6.81
C MET A 45 -7.93 -11.23 8.26
N LEU A 46 -6.73 -10.86 8.74
CA LEU A 46 -6.33 -11.12 10.14
C LEU A 46 -6.79 -10.04 11.12
N VAL A 47 -7.19 -8.87 10.65
CA VAL A 47 -7.58 -7.78 11.55
C VAL A 47 -8.71 -8.21 12.49
N PRO A 48 -9.81 -8.81 12.03
CA PRO A 48 -10.88 -9.31 12.91
C PRO A 48 -10.46 -10.53 13.76
N ALA A 49 -9.34 -11.17 13.43
CA ALA A 49 -8.85 -12.36 14.16
C ALA A 49 -7.94 -12.02 15.33
N LEU A 50 -7.48 -10.78 15.48
CA LEU A 50 -6.51 -10.43 16.52
C LEU A 50 -6.93 -10.88 17.93
N PRO A 51 -8.19 -10.73 18.38
CA PRO A 51 -8.62 -11.26 19.68
C PRO A 51 -8.52 -12.78 19.78
N THR A 52 -8.85 -13.50 18.71
CA THR A 52 -8.77 -14.96 18.65
C THR A 52 -7.32 -15.46 18.72
N LEU A 53 -6.38 -14.71 18.11
CA LEU A 53 -4.96 -15.03 18.19
C LEU A 53 -4.40 -14.90 19.60
N VAL A 54 -4.90 -13.97 20.43
CA VAL A 54 -4.51 -13.86 21.85
C VAL A 54 -4.77 -15.17 22.58
N THR A 55 -5.97 -15.73 22.42
CA THR A 55 -6.34 -17.01 23.06
C THR A 55 -5.62 -18.20 22.43
N PHE A 56 -5.41 -18.19 21.14
CA PHE A 56 -4.73 -19.27 20.41
C PHE A 56 -3.24 -19.40 20.82
N PHE A 57 -2.56 -18.28 21.08
CA PHE A 57 -1.15 -18.25 21.48
C PHE A 57 -0.96 -18.18 23.01
N ASP A 58 -1.80 -18.88 23.77
CA ASP A 58 -1.70 -19.03 25.23
C ASP A 58 -1.68 -17.70 26.01
N GLY A 59 -2.53 -16.75 25.59
CA GLY A 59 -2.70 -15.48 26.31
C GLY A 59 -1.57 -14.47 26.09
N VAL A 60 -0.89 -14.53 24.96
CA VAL A 60 0.09 -13.49 24.57
C VAL A 60 -0.58 -12.11 24.65
N PRO A 61 0.10 -11.08 25.22
CA PRO A 61 -0.46 -9.73 25.31
C PRO A 61 -0.95 -9.21 23.96
N TYR A 62 -2.09 -8.52 23.96
CA TYR A 62 -2.67 -7.93 22.74
C TYR A 62 -1.68 -7.02 22.00
N THR A 63 -0.85 -6.28 22.77
CA THR A 63 0.22 -5.44 22.21
C THR A 63 1.24 -6.22 21.40
N THR A 64 1.51 -7.49 21.76
CA THR A 64 2.38 -8.37 20.97
C THR A 64 1.65 -8.90 19.73
N ILE A 65 0.38 -9.28 19.87
CA ILE A 65 -0.44 -9.74 18.72
C ILE A 65 -0.62 -8.63 17.69
N ALA A 66 -0.76 -7.38 18.10
CA ALA A 66 -0.86 -6.24 17.17
C ALA A 66 0.34 -6.15 16.20
N TRP A 67 1.51 -6.67 16.59
CA TRP A 67 2.67 -6.77 15.71
C TRP A 67 2.46 -7.66 14.48
N VAL A 68 1.49 -8.55 14.50
CA VAL A 68 1.11 -9.35 13.32
C VAL A 68 0.66 -8.46 12.15
N VAL A 69 0.05 -7.31 12.45
CA VAL A 69 -0.32 -6.30 11.44
C VAL A 69 0.81 -5.28 11.26
N SER A 70 1.34 -4.76 12.36
CA SER A 70 2.35 -3.68 12.31
C SER A 70 3.65 -4.11 11.62
N ALA A 71 4.12 -5.35 11.81
CA ALA A 71 5.34 -5.84 11.16
C ALA A 71 5.19 -5.92 9.63
N TYR A 72 4.01 -6.29 9.15
CA TYR A 72 3.68 -6.31 7.74
C TYR A 72 3.79 -4.90 7.12
N LEU A 73 3.14 -3.91 7.73
CA LEU A 73 3.17 -2.53 7.26
C LEU A 73 4.57 -1.93 7.37
N LEU A 74 5.25 -2.14 8.49
CA LEU A 74 6.60 -1.61 8.74
C LEU A 74 7.59 -2.06 7.67
N VAL A 75 7.65 -3.36 7.37
CA VAL A 75 8.54 -3.89 6.33
C VAL A 75 8.07 -3.46 4.95
N GLY A 76 6.77 -3.50 4.69
CA GLY A 76 6.18 -3.13 3.40
C GLY A 76 6.51 -1.69 3.01
N VAL A 77 6.16 -0.72 3.86
CA VAL A 77 6.42 0.71 3.60
C VAL A 77 7.92 0.99 3.43
N SER A 78 8.75 0.38 4.30
CA SER A 78 10.20 0.59 4.28
C SER A 78 10.86 0.01 3.02
N THR A 79 10.31 -1.06 2.43
CA THR A 79 10.90 -1.76 1.28
C THR A 79 10.27 -1.39 -0.05
N THR A 80 9.06 -0.86 -0.07
CA THR A 80 8.31 -0.50 -1.29
C THR A 80 9.10 0.36 -2.26
N PRO A 81 9.73 1.50 -1.87
CA PRO A 81 10.51 2.31 -2.81
C PRO A 81 11.78 1.59 -3.30
N ILE A 82 12.33 0.66 -2.50
CA ILE A 82 13.50 -0.13 -2.87
C ILE A 82 13.13 -1.10 -4.00
N PHE A 83 12.07 -1.89 -3.83
CA PHE A 83 11.61 -2.83 -4.87
C PHE A 83 11.09 -2.11 -6.11
N ALA A 84 10.46 -0.94 -5.96
CA ALA A 84 10.06 -0.11 -7.07
C ALA A 84 11.28 0.36 -7.91
N LYS A 85 12.37 0.80 -7.27
CA LYS A 85 13.63 1.13 -7.93
C LYS A 85 14.28 -0.09 -8.59
N LEU A 86 14.29 -1.24 -7.91
CA LEU A 86 14.77 -2.49 -8.49
C LEU A 86 13.99 -2.85 -9.76
N GLY A 87 12.67 -2.60 -9.78
CA GLY A 87 11.81 -2.76 -10.95
C GLY A 87 12.24 -1.91 -12.14
N ASP A 88 12.66 -0.67 -11.89
CA ASP A 88 13.17 0.21 -12.92
C ASP A 88 14.54 -0.25 -13.48
N ILE A 89 15.38 -0.84 -12.63
CA ILE A 89 16.74 -1.30 -12.98
C ILE A 89 16.71 -2.68 -13.67
N TYR A 90 16.05 -3.66 -13.04
CA TYR A 90 16.10 -5.07 -13.47
C TYR A 90 14.88 -5.53 -14.28
N GLY A 91 13.88 -4.68 -14.38
CA GLY A 91 12.62 -4.96 -15.07
C GLY A 91 11.46 -5.25 -14.10
N LYS A 92 10.36 -4.57 -14.33
CA LYS A 92 9.18 -4.59 -13.45
C LYS A 92 8.57 -5.98 -13.32
N LYS A 93 8.49 -6.74 -14.43
CA LYS A 93 8.03 -8.14 -14.40
C LYS A 93 8.89 -9.00 -13.49
N ARG A 94 10.22 -8.97 -13.68
CA ARG A 94 11.13 -9.81 -12.89
C ARG A 94 11.01 -9.52 -11.40
N VAL A 95 11.04 -8.23 -11.04
CA VAL A 95 10.96 -7.82 -9.65
C VAL A 95 9.57 -8.12 -9.07
N LEU A 96 8.49 -7.92 -9.82
CA LEU A 96 7.14 -8.27 -9.40
C LEU A 96 6.99 -9.77 -9.14
N VAL A 97 7.54 -10.62 -10.03
CA VAL A 97 7.54 -12.08 -9.82
C VAL A 97 8.31 -12.46 -8.57
N VAL A 98 9.47 -11.84 -8.31
CA VAL A 98 10.25 -12.09 -7.07
C VAL A 98 9.44 -11.65 -5.84
N VAL A 99 8.86 -10.46 -5.85
CA VAL A 99 8.01 -9.93 -4.76
C VAL A 99 6.84 -10.87 -4.48
N LEU A 100 6.08 -11.26 -5.51
CA LEU A 100 4.94 -12.17 -5.36
C LEU A 100 5.37 -13.58 -4.93
N SER A 101 6.55 -14.05 -5.34
CA SER A 101 7.09 -15.35 -4.91
C SER A 101 7.50 -15.34 -3.44
N ILE A 102 8.21 -14.28 -2.98
CA ILE A 102 8.55 -14.09 -1.57
C ILE A 102 7.26 -14.04 -0.73
N TYR A 103 6.28 -13.27 -1.20
CA TYR A 103 4.98 -13.14 -0.57
C TYR A 103 4.25 -14.49 -0.46
N ALA A 104 4.16 -15.26 -1.56
CA ALA A 104 3.47 -16.54 -1.60
C ALA A 104 4.14 -17.60 -0.71
N VAL A 105 5.47 -17.61 -0.66
CA VAL A 105 6.25 -18.50 0.23
C VAL A 105 5.99 -18.12 1.69
N ALA A 106 6.13 -16.84 2.05
CA ALA A 106 5.87 -16.39 3.42
C ALA A 106 4.42 -16.64 3.84
N LEU A 107 3.44 -16.41 2.93
CA LEU A 107 2.04 -16.71 3.15
C LEU A 107 1.82 -18.20 3.44
N SER A 108 2.47 -19.09 2.69
CA SER A 108 2.38 -20.53 2.90
C SER A 108 2.90 -20.92 4.29
N PHE A 109 4.08 -20.44 4.67
CA PHE A 109 4.63 -20.70 6.00
C PHE A 109 3.79 -20.08 7.12
N THR A 110 3.15 -18.95 6.89
CA THR A 110 2.26 -18.31 7.88
C THR A 110 1.09 -19.21 8.24
N GLY A 111 0.43 -19.83 7.24
CA GLY A 111 -0.65 -20.79 7.49
C GLY A 111 -0.21 -22.02 8.29
N PHE A 112 1.06 -22.40 8.19
CA PHE A 112 1.65 -23.55 8.89
C PHE A 112 2.46 -23.17 10.14
N THR A 113 2.36 -21.92 10.64
CA THR A 113 3.12 -21.45 11.81
C THR A 113 3.06 -22.39 13.01
N PRO A 114 1.89 -22.93 13.43
CA PRO A 114 1.84 -23.83 14.60
C PRO A 114 2.60 -25.14 14.38
N GLN A 115 2.51 -25.72 13.20
CA GLN A 115 3.18 -26.97 12.85
C GLN A 115 4.71 -26.77 12.79
N ILE A 116 5.14 -25.65 12.19
CA ILE A 116 6.55 -25.28 12.13
C ILE A 116 7.10 -25.04 13.53
N ALA A 117 6.39 -24.26 14.35
CA ALA A 117 6.78 -23.98 15.73
C ALA A 117 6.95 -25.28 16.53
N THR A 118 6.02 -26.22 16.40
CA THR A 118 6.10 -27.53 17.05
C THR A 118 7.31 -28.34 16.56
N ALA A 119 7.59 -28.33 15.26
CA ALA A 119 8.74 -29.02 14.68
C ALA A 119 10.09 -28.47 15.21
N PHE A 120 10.14 -27.17 15.53
CA PHE A 120 11.31 -26.51 16.14
C PHE A 120 11.29 -26.52 17.67
N GLY A 121 10.36 -27.21 18.32
CA GLY A 121 10.24 -27.26 19.79
C GLY A 121 9.85 -25.94 20.44
N LEU A 122 9.26 -25.00 19.70
CA LEU A 122 8.79 -23.74 20.22
C LEU A 122 7.46 -23.92 20.95
N SER A 123 7.28 -23.26 22.10
CA SER A 123 5.99 -23.17 22.76
C SER A 123 4.99 -22.37 21.89
N ARG A 124 3.69 -22.57 22.12
CA ARG A 124 2.66 -21.77 21.46
C ARG A 124 2.84 -20.27 21.69
N PHE A 125 3.23 -19.89 22.91
CA PHE A 125 3.54 -18.50 23.25
C PHE A 125 4.66 -17.94 22.34
N ASN A 126 5.74 -18.69 22.15
CA ASN A 126 6.86 -18.26 21.33
C ASN A 126 6.57 -18.35 19.81
N ALA A 127 5.61 -19.18 19.40
CA ALA A 127 5.22 -19.30 18.00
C ALA A 127 4.64 -17.99 17.39
N VAL A 128 4.13 -17.08 18.25
CA VAL A 128 3.67 -15.75 17.80
C VAL A 128 4.80 -14.94 17.16
N TYR A 129 6.03 -15.05 17.67
CA TYR A 129 7.17 -14.31 17.08
C TYR A 129 7.53 -14.82 15.68
N LEU A 130 7.35 -16.14 15.44
CA LEU A 130 7.48 -16.70 14.09
C LEU A 130 6.38 -16.14 13.16
N LEU A 131 5.14 -16.07 13.63
CA LEU A 131 4.04 -15.47 12.90
C LEU A 131 4.34 -14.01 12.55
N ILE A 132 4.81 -13.21 13.52
CA ILE A 132 5.17 -11.81 13.31
C ILE A 132 6.30 -11.67 12.27
N ALA A 133 7.34 -12.51 12.36
CA ALA A 133 8.45 -12.50 11.41
C ALA A 133 7.99 -12.84 9.98
N LEU A 134 7.15 -13.87 9.82
CA LEU A 134 6.58 -14.24 8.53
C LEU A 134 5.67 -13.14 7.95
N ARG A 135 4.89 -12.47 8.80
CA ARG A 135 4.10 -11.29 8.40
C ARG A 135 4.99 -10.15 7.95
N GLY A 136 6.11 -9.89 8.64
CA GLY A 136 7.10 -8.92 8.18
C GLY A 136 7.61 -9.26 6.78
N VAL A 137 7.98 -10.53 6.52
CA VAL A 137 8.41 -10.96 5.18
C VAL A 137 7.30 -10.77 4.13
N GLN A 138 6.04 -11.05 4.48
CA GLN A 138 4.90 -10.79 3.59
C GLN A 138 4.74 -9.30 3.26
N GLY A 139 5.17 -8.38 4.12
CA GLY A 139 5.12 -6.93 3.88
C GLY A 139 5.78 -6.51 2.58
N VAL A 140 6.81 -7.24 2.12
CA VAL A 140 7.43 -7.02 0.79
C VAL A 140 6.38 -7.02 -0.34
N GLY A 141 5.26 -7.71 -0.16
CA GLY A 141 4.15 -7.76 -1.11
C GLY A 141 3.52 -6.40 -1.44
N LEU A 142 3.62 -5.39 -0.56
CA LEU A 142 3.12 -4.04 -0.82
C LEU A 142 3.80 -3.40 -2.05
N ALA A 143 5.05 -3.75 -2.33
CA ALA A 143 5.75 -3.29 -3.53
C ALA A 143 5.08 -3.74 -4.85
N MET A 144 4.13 -4.67 -4.81
CA MET A 144 3.33 -5.07 -5.96
C MET A 144 2.55 -3.88 -6.54
N PHE A 145 1.99 -3.00 -5.71
CA PHE A 145 1.16 -1.88 -6.16
C PHE A 145 1.92 -0.90 -7.05
N PRO A 146 3.05 -0.28 -6.62
CA PRO A 146 3.80 0.63 -7.48
C PRO A 146 4.35 -0.06 -8.73
N LEU A 147 4.78 -1.33 -8.64
CA LEU A 147 5.22 -2.10 -9.80
C LEU A 147 4.07 -2.32 -10.81
N ALA A 148 2.87 -2.65 -10.33
CA ALA A 148 1.69 -2.82 -11.16
C ALA A 148 1.28 -1.50 -11.84
N PHE A 149 1.25 -0.39 -11.10
CA PHE A 149 0.94 0.92 -11.64
C PHE A 149 1.97 1.39 -12.68
N ALA A 150 3.27 1.12 -12.44
CA ALA A 150 4.33 1.43 -13.37
C ALA A 150 4.24 0.58 -14.65
N MET A 151 3.94 -0.73 -14.54
CA MET A 151 3.72 -1.61 -15.71
C MET A 151 2.55 -1.13 -16.56
N VAL A 152 1.42 -0.80 -15.93
CA VAL A 152 0.26 -0.25 -16.62
C VAL A 152 0.61 1.05 -17.34
N GLY A 153 1.41 1.92 -16.71
CA GLY A 153 1.86 3.17 -17.30
C GLY A 153 2.77 3.00 -18.52
N GLU A 154 3.57 1.93 -18.57
CA GLU A 154 4.48 1.65 -19.68
C GLU A 154 3.84 0.81 -20.80
N ASP A 155 2.93 -0.08 -20.47
CA ASP A 155 2.41 -1.08 -21.38
C ASP A 155 1.08 -0.68 -22.05
N LEU A 156 0.34 0.26 -21.45
CA LEU A 156 -0.97 0.67 -21.99
C LEU A 156 -0.91 2.05 -22.66
N PRO A 157 -1.77 2.28 -23.66
CA PRO A 157 -1.94 3.62 -24.23
C PRO A 157 -2.38 4.62 -23.14
N PRO A 158 -1.90 5.89 -23.16
CA PRO A 158 -2.19 6.90 -22.13
C PRO A 158 -3.67 7.05 -21.77
N ALA A 159 -4.56 6.92 -22.77
CA ALA A 159 -6.01 6.99 -22.58
C ALA A 159 -6.59 5.84 -21.74
N ARG A 160 -5.88 4.71 -21.60
CA ARG A 160 -6.32 3.54 -20.83
C ARG A 160 -5.61 3.41 -19.47
N VAL A 161 -4.51 4.12 -19.25
CA VAL A 161 -3.71 4.04 -18.02
C VAL A 161 -4.58 4.36 -16.80
N ALA A 162 -5.29 5.48 -16.78
CA ALA A 162 -6.14 5.88 -15.67
C ALA A 162 -7.27 4.85 -15.37
N GLN A 163 -7.86 4.25 -16.43
CA GLN A 163 -8.89 3.22 -16.26
C GLN A 163 -8.31 1.93 -15.67
N ALA A 164 -7.12 1.54 -16.11
CA ALA A 164 -6.42 0.36 -15.61
C ALA A 164 -5.98 0.54 -14.15
N GLN A 165 -5.45 1.70 -13.80
CA GLN A 165 -5.14 2.07 -12.40
C GLN A 165 -6.40 2.06 -11.54
N GLY A 166 -7.53 2.58 -12.07
CA GLY A 166 -8.82 2.51 -11.43
C GLY A 166 -9.28 1.08 -11.14
N LEU A 167 -9.05 0.14 -12.07
CA LEU A 167 -9.41 -1.27 -11.85
C LEU A 167 -8.51 -1.91 -10.77
N ILE A 168 -7.20 -1.66 -10.77
CA ILE A 168 -6.29 -2.16 -9.73
C ILE A 168 -6.70 -1.60 -8.36
N GLY A 169 -7.00 -0.30 -8.27
CA GLY A 169 -7.49 0.33 -7.04
C GLY A 169 -8.86 -0.20 -6.58
N ALA A 170 -9.76 -0.54 -7.53
CA ALA A 170 -11.02 -1.20 -7.22
C ALA A 170 -10.81 -2.61 -6.63
N MET A 171 -9.85 -3.37 -7.16
CA MET A 171 -9.50 -4.70 -6.63
C MET A 171 -8.85 -4.60 -5.24
N PHE A 172 -8.11 -3.53 -4.96
CA PHE A 172 -7.63 -3.21 -3.62
C PHE A 172 -8.82 -3.10 -2.63
N ALA A 173 -9.83 -2.29 -2.95
CA ALA A 173 -11.00 -2.12 -2.09
C ALA A 173 -11.80 -3.42 -1.91
N ILE A 174 -12.00 -4.19 -2.99
CA ILE A 174 -12.67 -5.49 -2.93
C ILE A 174 -11.87 -6.46 -2.06
N GLY A 175 -10.55 -6.51 -2.24
CA GLY A 175 -9.66 -7.35 -1.45
C GLY A 175 -9.80 -7.06 0.04
N ALA A 176 -9.79 -5.77 0.43
CA ALA A 176 -9.99 -5.35 1.80
C ALA A 176 -11.34 -5.81 2.38
N ALA A 177 -12.43 -5.58 1.64
CA ALA A 177 -13.75 -5.99 2.08
C ALA A 177 -13.87 -7.50 2.22
N LEU A 178 -13.42 -8.26 1.20
CA LEU A 178 -13.43 -9.72 1.26
C LEU A 178 -12.54 -10.26 2.38
N GLY A 179 -11.41 -9.59 2.68
CA GLY A 179 -10.55 -9.94 3.80
C GLY A 179 -11.24 -9.73 5.14
N LEU A 180 -11.80 -8.56 5.36
CA LEU A 180 -12.51 -8.25 6.60
C LEU A 180 -13.72 -9.16 6.82
N PHE A 181 -14.53 -9.39 5.79
CA PHE A 181 -15.76 -10.21 5.90
C PHE A 181 -15.52 -11.69 5.71
N GLY A 182 -14.99 -12.07 4.56
CA GLY A 182 -14.73 -13.45 4.20
C GLY A 182 -13.68 -14.06 5.12
N GLY A 183 -12.65 -13.26 5.47
CA GLY A 183 -11.64 -13.62 6.46
C GLY A 183 -12.27 -13.85 7.84
N ALA A 184 -13.05 -12.89 8.35
CA ALA A 184 -13.72 -13.03 9.65
C ALA A 184 -14.62 -14.27 9.69
N TRP A 185 -15.45 -14.46 8.68
CA TRP A 185 -16.32 -15.63 8.57
C TRP A 185 -15.53 -16.95 8.55
N MET A 186 -14.46 -17.00 7.76
CA MET A 186 -13.62 -18.18 7.64
C MET A 186 -12.90 -18.49 8.94
N ILE A 187 -12.36 -17.46 9.61
CA ILE A 187 -11.65 -17.60 10.88
C ILE A 187 -12.58 -18.07 12.00
N GLN A 188 -13.80 -17.52 12.04
CA GLN A 188 -14.79 -17.89 13.05
C GLN A 188 -15.24 -19.34 12.91
N ASN A 189 -15.38 -19.85 11.67
CA ASN A 189 -15.94 -21.19 11.43
C ASN A 189 -14.86 -22.29 11.28
N TYR A 190 -13.66 -21.96 10.79
CA TYR A 190 -12.63 -22.95 10.42
C TYR A 190 -11.26 -22.66 11.04
N GLY A 191 -11.10 -21.53 11.73
CA GLY A 191 -9.82 -21.10 12.29
C GLY A 191 -8.97 -20.28 11.33
N TRP A 192 -8.04 -19.49 11.91
CA TRP A 192 -7.24 -18.53 11.16
C TRP A 192 -6.26 -19.18 10.16
N GLN A 193 -5.78 -20.40 10.45
CA GLN A 193 -4.88 -21.14 9.56
C GLN A 193 -5.54 -21.46 8.22
N VAL A 194 -6.83 -21.86 8.26
CA VAL A 194 -7.59 -22.22 7.04
C VAL A 194 -7.76 -21.00 6.13
N ALA A 195 -7.91 -19.79 6.68
CA ALA A 195 -7.96 -18.59 5.90
C ALA A 195 -6.69 -18.38 5.05
N TYR A 196 -5.51 -18.75 5.57
CA TYR A 196 -4.27 -18.77 4.78
C TYR A 196 -4.23 -19.92 3.79
N HIS A 197 -4.60 -21.13 4.20
CA HIS A 197 -4.51 -22.33 3.36
C HIS A 197 -5.32 -22.20 2.07
N VAL A 198 -6.47 -21.55 2.13
CA VAL A 198 -7.31 -21.30 0.93
C VAL A 198 -6.63 -20.35 -0.05
N VAL A 199 -5.82 -19.41 0.42
CA VAL A 199 -5.13 -18.44 -0.44
C VAL A 199 -3.84 -19.02 -1.05
N ILE A 200 -3.22 -20.03 -0.45
CA ILE A 200 -1.97 -20.63 -0.97
C ILE A 200 -2.10 -21.06 -2.46
N PRO A 201 -3.10 -21.85 -2.86
CA PRO A 201 -3.24 -22.25 -4.28
C PRO A 201 -3.53 -21.03 -5.17
N ILE A 202 -4.25 -20.03 -4.70
CA ILE A 202 -4.51 -18.78 -5.44
C ILE A 202 -3.21 -18.03 -5.66
N ALA A 203 -2.37 -17.90 -4.64
CA ALA A 203 -1.06 -17.27 -4.74
C ALA A 203 -0.15 -18.00 -5.72
N GLY A 204 -0.16 -19.34 -5.70
CA GLY A 204 0.57 -20.16 -6.67
C GLY A 204 0.12 -19.90 -8.12
N VAL A 205 -1.19 -19.82 -8.36
CA VAL A 205 -1.75 -19.50 -9.68
C VAL A 205 -1.37 -18.07 -10.10
N VAL A 206 -1.46 -17.09 -9.20
CA VAL A 206 -1.08 -15.70 -9.49
C VAL A 206 0.40 -15.60 -9.86
N VAL A 207 1.29 -16.22 -9.09
CA VAL A 207 2.74 -16.25 -9.38
C VAL A 207 3.02 -16.94 -10.72
N ALA A 208 2.47 -18.12 -10.94
CA ALA A 208 2.66 -18.86 -12.20
C ALA A 208 2.15 -18.06 -13.41
N SER A 209 0.98 -17.45 -13.29
CA SER A 209 0.41 -16.58 -14.32
C SER A 209 1.27 -15.35 -14.57
N ALA A 210 1.83 -14.74 -13.53
CA ALA A 210 2.73 -13.60 -13.65
C ALA A 210 4.01 -13.96 -14.41
N ILE A 211 4.60 -15.15 -14.14
CA ILE A 211 5.77 -15.64 -14.86
C ILE A 211 5.47 -15.81 -16.35
N ILE A 212 4.33 -16.43 -16.68
CA ILE A 212 3.98 -16.84 -18.04
C ILE A 212 3.47 -15.67 -18.88
N ALA A 213 2.55 -14.87 -18.36
CA ALA A 213 1.74 -13.95 -19.16
C ALA A 213 2.16 -12.49 -19.08
N LEU A 214 2.90 -12.06 -18.02
CA LEU A 214 3.35 -10.66 -17.95
C LEU A 214 4.44 -10.39 -19.00
N PRO A 215 4.41 -9.21 -19.66
CA PRO A 215 5.45 -8.81 -20.59
C PRO A 215 6.74 -8.40 -19.86
N GLU A 216 7.88 -8.54 -20.51
CA GLU A 216 9.14 -7.95 -20.02
C GLU A 216 9.11 -6.43 -20.15
N SER A 217 9.78 -5.74 -19.22
CA SER A 217 9.86 -4.28 -19.23
C SER A 217 10.63 -3.77 -20.44
N ARG A 218 10.11 -2.72 -21.09
CA ARG A 218 10.70 -2.14 -22.29
C ARG A 218 11.77 -1.10 -21.99
N HIS A 219 11.61 -0.38 -20.89
CA HIS A 219 12.49 0.71 -20.49
C HIS A 219 13.18 0.35 -19.18
N LEU A 220 14.45 0.01 -19.26
CA LEU A 220 15.28 -0.26 -18.09
C LEU A 220 16.15 0.95 -17.80
N LEU A 221 16.23 1.30 -16.53
CA LEU A 221 17.17 2.32 -16.07
C LEU A 221 18.57 1.72 -16.06
N LYS A 222 19.46 2.29 -16.86
CA LYS A 222 20.89 1.90 -16.86
C LYS A 222 21.59 2.50 -15.66
N SER A 223 21.31 1.99 -14.47
CA SER A 223 21.95 2.39 -13.22
C SER A 223 22.08 1.20 -12.27
N ARG A 224 22.96 1.33 -11.28
CA ARG A 224 23.09 0.36 -10.19
C ARG A 224 22.22 0.80 -9.01
N LEU A 225 21.80 -0.17 -8.19
CA LEU A 225 21.13 0.16 -6.94
C LEU A 225 22.14 0.80 -5.97
N ASP A 226 21.81 1.98 -5.45
CA ASP A 226 22.54 2.56 -4.32
C ASP A 226 22.14 1.81 -3.04
N VAL A 227 22.85 0.71 -2.75
CA VAL A 227 22.57 -0.14 -1.58
C VAL A 227 22.69 0.65 -0.27
N PRO A 228 23.73 1.50 -0.06
CA PRO A 228 23.77 2.37 1.12
C PRO A 228 22.59 3.32 1.21
N GLY A 229 22.20 4.00 0.11
CA GLY A 229 21.04 4.87 0.07
C GLY A 229 19.74 4.12 0.38
N ALA A 230 19.55 2.93 -0.20
CA ALA A 230 18.41 2.07 0.09
C ALA A 230 18.33 1.66 1.56
N GLY A 231 19.48 1.30 2.16
CA GLY A 231 19.57 0.96 3.59
C GLY A 231 19.25 2.13 4.50
N LEU A 232 19.73 3.34 4.16
CA LEU A 232 19.48 4.56 4.92
C LEU A 232 17.99 4.95 4.85
N LEU A 233 17.38 4.89 3.67
CA LEU A 233 15.95 5.19 3.51
C LEU A 233 15.09 4.16 4.24
N GLY A 234 15.31 2.87 3.97
CA GLY A 234 14.55 1.80 4.63
C GLY A 234 14.71 1.82 6.15
N GLY A 235 15.92 2.06 6.65
CA GLY A 235 16.20 2.21 8.08
C GLY A 235 15.52 3.44 8.70
N ALA A 236 15.53 4.59 8.00
CA ALA A 236 14.84 5.81 8.44
C ALA A 236 13.34 5.59 8.57
N LEU A 237 12.72 4.98 7.54
CA LEU A 237 11.29 4.66 7.52
C LEU A 237 10.93 3.64 8.60
N ALA A 238 11.73 2.57 8.73
CA ALA A 238 11.50 1.56 9.75
C ALA A 238 11.58 2.13 11.17
N ALA A 239 12.59 2.97 11.45
CA ALA A 239 12.73 3.63 12.75
C ALA A 239 11.57 4.59 13.03
N PHE A 240 11.14 5.35 12.03
CA PHE A 240 10.01 6.28 12.12
C PHE A 240 8.70 5.54 12.44
N LEU A 241 8.36 4.54 11.63
CA LEU A 241 7.14 3.74 11.78
C LEU A 241 7.15 2.95 13.10
N LEU A 242 8.31 2.43 13.50
CA LEU A 242 8.46 1.77 14.79
C LEU A 242 8.21 2.73 15.95
N ALA A 243 8.73 3.96 15.86
CA ALA A 243 8.50 5.00 16.86
C ALA A 243 7.01 5.33 16.99
N LEU A 244 6.32 5.55 15.86
CA LEU A 244 4.88 5.81 15.84
C LEU A 244 4.06 4.64 16.38
N SER A 245 4.35 3.42 15.94
CA SER A 245 3.66 2.21 16.37
C SER A 245 3.81 1.95 17.88
N GLN A 246 4.96 2.28 18.46
CA GLN A 246 5.24 2.04 19.86
C GLN A 246 4.90 3.22 20.78
N ALA A 247 4.69 4.42 20.26
CA ALA A 247 4.40 5.60 21.04
C ALA A 247 3.20 5.44 22.01
N PRO A 248 2.06 4.82 21.62
CA PRO A 248 0.93 4.59 22.52
C PRO A 248 1.25 3.61 23.65
N THR A 249 2.13 2.63 23.44
CA THR A 249 2.45 1.56 24.40
C THR A 249 3.63 1.89 25.29
N TRP A 250 4.69 2.48 24.73
CA TRP A 250 5.90 2.84 25.49
C TRP A 250 5.83 4.25 26.10
N GLY A 251 4.95 5.11 25.59
CA GLY A 251 4.85 6.54 25.92
C GLY A 251 5.77 7.41 25.06
N TRP A 252 5.26 8.55 24.65
CA TRP A 252 5.91 9.48 23.71
C TRP A 252 7.26 10.03 24.21
N THR A 253 7.43 10.13 25.53
CA THR A 253 8.63 10.70 26.17
C THR A 253 9.50 9.67 26.84
N THR A 254 9.13 8.39 26.78
CA THR A 254 9.87 7.32 27.45
C THR A 254 11.20 7.04 26.76
N LEU A 255 12.30 7.26 27.50
CA LEU A 255 13.66 7.07 27.02
C LEU A 255 14.18 5.62 27.16
N THR A 256 13.53 4.80 27.98
CA THR A 256 14.02 3.46 28.38
C THR A 256 12.91 2.42 28.34
N ALA A 257 12.25 2.25 27.18
CA ALA A 257 11.24 1.21 27.00
C ALA A 257 11.87 -0.19 26.90
N ILE A 258 12.99 -0.29 26.18
CA ILE A 258 13.79 -1.52 26.07
C ILE A 258 15.22 -1.23 26.51
N ARG A 259 15.73 -2.02 27.48
CA ARG A 259 17.14 -1.99 27.86
C ARG A 259 17.94 -2.88 26.92
N THR A 260 18.61 -2.28 25.93
CA THR A 260 19.59 -2.99 25.12
C THR A 260 20.99 -2.85 25.76
N PRO A 261 21.94 -3.77 25.46
CA PRO A 261 23.30 -3.69 26.00
C PRO A 261 24.07 -2.43 25.58
N ILE A 262 23.63 -1.75 24.50
CA ILE A 262 24.39 -0.65 23.87
C ILE A 262 23.77 0.70 24.22
N VAL A 263 22.45 0.87 24.01
CA VAL A 263 21.73 2.13 24.26
C VAL A 263 20.29 1.79 24.67
N PRO A 264 19.75 2.40 25.74
CA PRO A 264 18.34 2.25 26.03
C PRO A 264 17.50 2.77 24.88
N LEU A 265 16.53 1.98 24.42
CA LEU A 265 15.66 2.31 23.29
C LEU A 265 14.29 2.75 23.81
N GLY A 266 13.91 3.94 23.43
CA GLY A 266 12.57 4.50 23.62
C GLY A 266 12.09 5.24 22.38
N VAL A 267 10.89 5.81 22.44
CA VAL A 267 10.28 6.51 21.31
C VAL A 267 11.13 7.72 20.83
N PRO A 268 11.64 8.60 21.71
CA PRO A 268 12.47 9.72 21.27
C PRO A 268 13.75 9.31 20.55
N GLN A 269 14.39 8.20 21.00
CA GLN A 269 15.63 7.70 20.35
C GLN A 269 15.32 7.11 18.97
N LEU A 270 14.18 6.48 18.78
CA LEU A 270 13.76 5.98 17.48
C LEU A 270 13.49 7.13 16.50
N PHE A 271 12.83 8.21 16.94
CA PHE A 271 12.68 9.42 16.13
C PHE A 271 14.01 10.09 15.83
N ALA A 272 14.91 10.18 16.81
CA ALA A 272 16.25 10.72 16.60
C ALA A 272 17.05 9.86 15.60
N LEU A 273 17.00 8.54 15.73
CA LEU A 273 17.62 7.60 14.78
C LEU A 273 17.04 7.78 13.37
N SER A 274 15.72 7.85 13.24
CA SER A 274 15.07 8.11 11.95
C SER A 274 15.54 9.43 11.34
N ALA A 275 15.58 10.51 12.12
CA ALA A 275 16.04 11.81 11.65
C ALA A 275 17.52 11.78 11.20
N ILE A 276 18.40 11.12 11.98
CA ILE A 276 19.82 10.95 11.62
C ILE A 276 19.95 10.18 10.30
N LEU A 277 19.24 9.04 10.17
CA LEU A 277 19.28 8.23 8.95
C LEU A 277 18.71 8.99 7.74
N ALA A 278 17.66 9.78 7.92
CA ALA A 278 17.09 10.63 6.87
C ALA A 278 18.06 11.74 6.42
N VAL A 279 18.79 12.37 7.36
CA VAL A 279 19.83 13.35 7.03
C VAL A 279 20.99 12.70 6.29
N LEU A 280 21.44 11.52 6.75
CA LEU A 280 22.49 10.76 6.08
C LEU A 280 22.05 10.31 4.69
N PHE A 281 20.79 9.88 4.53
CA PHE A 281 20.18 9.57 3.24
C PHE A 281 20.22 10.79 2.31
N TYR A 282 19.77 11.96 2.78
CA TYR A 282 19.78 13.20 2.01
C TYR A 282 21.18 13.58 1.52
N TRP A 283 22.21 13.45 2.38
CA TRP A 283 23.60 13.71 2.00
C TRP A 283 24.09 12.67 1.00
N ARG A 284 23.75 11.40 1.20
CA ARG A 284 24.09 10.32 0.28
C ARG A 284 23.51 10.58 -1.11
N GLU A 285 22.23 10.91 -1.20
CA GLU A 285 21.55 11.19 -2.47
C GLU A 285 22.14 12.39 -3.22
N ARG A 286 22.69 13.37 -2.51
CA ARG A 286 23.37 14.51 -3.13
C ARG A 286 24.74 14.18 -3.68
N THR A 287 25.42 13.19 -3.14
CA THR A 287 26.81 12.86 -3.47
C THR A 287 26.97 11.59 -4.28
N ALA A 288 25.93 10.75 -4.33
CA ALA A 288 25.94 9.50 -5.07
C ALA A 288 26.00 9.75 -6.58
N ALA A 289 26.85 8.99 -7.27
CA ALA A 289 26.91 9.01 -8.74
C ALA A 289 25.61 8.48 -9.37
N GLU A 290 25.01 7.48 -8.73
CA GLU A 290 23.74 6.85 -9.14
C GLU A 290 22.76 6.86 -7.95
N PRO A 291 22.10 8.01 -7.68
CA PRO A 291 21.23 8.13 -6.51
C PRO A 291 19.99 7.22 -6.62
N MET A 292 19.50 6.73 -5.48
CA MET A 292 18.27 5.96 -5.42
C MET A 292 17.08 6.81 -5.86
N ILE A 293 17.01 8.04 -5.32
CA ILE A 293 15.97 9.02 -5.60
C ILE A 293 16.63 10.31 -6.06
N ARG A 294 16.33 10.76 -7.26
CA ARG A 294 16.83 12.05 -7.73
C ARG A 294 16.10 13.18 -7.01
N LEU A 295 16.77 13.84 -6.06
CA LEU A 295 16.19 14.94 -5.27
C LEU A 295 15.69 16.10 -6.12
N GLU A 296 16.22 16.27 -7.34
CA GLU A 296 15.76 17.26 -8.31
C GLU A 296 14.27 17.06 -8.69
N ARG A 297 13.77 15.84 -8.61
CA ARG A 297 12.37 15.51 -8.90
C ARG A 297 11.38 16.18 -7.94
N PHE A 298 11.80 16.43 -6.70
CA PHE A 298 10.99 17.19 -5.75
C PHE A 298 10.85 18.69 -6.10
N ARG A 299 11.58 19.19 -7.12
CA ARG A 299 11.35 20.52 -7.69
C ARG A 299 10.25 20.52 -8.75
N GLU A 300 9.88 19.37 -9.28
CA GLU A 300 8.78 19.22 -10.25
C GLU A 300 7.45 19.35 -9.52
N ARG A 301 6.78 20.49 -9.70
CA ARG A 301 5.57 20.88 -8.97
C ARG A 301 4.50 19.78 -8.95
N ASN A 302 4.27 19.10 -10.08
CA ASN A 302 3.25 18.08 -10.18
C ASN A 302 3.56 16.86 -9.32
N LEU A 303 4.82 16.40 -9.30
CA LEU A 303 5.25 15.29 -8.46
C LEU A 303 5.17 15.63 -6.97
N THR A 304 5.71 16.79 -6.57
CA THR A 304 5.71 17.21 -5.17
C THR A 304 4.30 17.37 -4.61
N ILE A 305 3.40 18.00 -5.37
CA ILE A 305 1.99 18.14 -4.98
C ILE A 305 1.33 16.76 -4.89
N SER A 306 1.65 15.84 -5.82
CA SER A 306 1.08 14.49 -5.79
C SER A 306 1.56 13.68 -4.59
N TYR A 307 2.83 13.78 -4.18
CA TYR A 307 3.33 13.11 -2.97
C TYR A 307 2.68 13.66 -1.69
N PHE A 308 2.54 14.99 -1.62
CA PHE A 308 1.84 15.59 -0.48
C PHE A 308 0.34 15.22 -0.46
N ALA A 309 -0.30 15.20 -1.62
CA ALA A 309 -1.69 14.73 -1.74
C ALA A 309 -1.81 13.24 -1.35
N ALA A 310 -0.86 12.39 -1.74
CA ALA A 310 -0.81 10.99 -1.33
C ALA A 310 -0.78 10.85 0.20
N LEU A 311 0.10 11.58 0.87
CA LEU A 311 0.19 11.61 2.34
C LEU A 311 -1.15 11.99 2.99
N LEU A 312 -1.77 13.06 2.51
CA LEU A 312 -3.07 13.49 3.05
C LEU A 312 -4.19 12.49 2.79
N VAL A 313 -4.17 11.84 1.64
CA VAL A 313 -5.15 10.79 1.29
C VAL A 313 -4.98 9.59 2.21
N GLY A 314 -3.74 9.13 2.44
CA GLY A 314 -3.43 8.05 3.36
C GLY A 314 -3.94 8.37 4.78
N ALA A 315 -3.56 9.53 5.32
CA ALA A 315 -4.04 9.99 6.61
C ALA A 315 -5.58 10.00 6.70
N SER A 316 -6.25 10.55 5.68
CA SER A 316 -7.72 10.64 5.66
C SER A 316 -8.38 9.27 5.57
N LEU A 317 -7.79 8.34 4.80
CA LEU A 317 -8.29 6.97 4.65
C LEU A 317 -8.22 6.22 5.99
N PHE A 318 -7.08 6.30 6.66
CA PHE A 318 -6.86 5.63 7.95
C PHE A 318 -7.72 6.23 9.06
N LEU A 319 -7.78 7.55 9.16
CA LEU A 319 -8.65 8.25 10.11
C LEU A 319 -10.14 7.90 9.86
N GLY A 320 -10.55 7.78 8.60
CA GLY A 320 -11.89 7.36 8.24
C GLY A 320 -12.21 5.94 8.70
N PHE A 321 -11.32 4.98 8.44
CA PHE A 321 -11.51 3.59 8.89
C PHE A 321 -11.52 3.46 10.41
N VAL A 322 -10.57 4.10 11.10
CA VAL A 322 -10.51 4.08 12.57
C VAL A 322 -11.73 4.77 13.17
N GLY A 323 -12.13 5.91 12.61
CA GLY A 323 -13.31 6.65 13.05
C GLY A 323 -14.59 5.82 12.96
N ILE A 324 -14.85 5.18 11.82
CA ILE A 324 -16.02 4.30 11.66
C ILE A 324 -15.95 3.12 12.65
N THR A 325 -14.80 2.51 12.83
CA THR A 325 -14.62 1.40 13.77
C THR A 325 -14.97 1.81 15.19
N ILE A 326 -14.48 2.98 15.64
CA ILE A 326 -14.78 3.51 16.97
C ILE A 326 -16.29 3.81 17.11
N LEU A 327 -16.91 4.46 16.13
CA LEU A 327 -18.33 4.80 16.13
C LEU A 327 -19.25 3.56 16.09
N VAL A 328 -18.80 2.46 15.50
CA VAL A 328 -19.61 1.24 15.42
C VAL A 328 -19.39 0.33 16.63
N GLU A 329 -18.16 0.09 17.03
CA GLU A 329 -17.81 -0.94 18.02
C GLU A 329 -17.83 -0.46 19.47
N THR A 330 -17.54 0.84 19.73
CA THR A 330 -17.37 1.33 21.10
C THR A 330 -18.72 1.53 21.78
N PRO A 331 -19.05 0.86 22.91
CA PRO A 331 -20.36 0.96 23.54
C PRO A 331 -20.72 2.34 24.14
N ILE A 332 -19.68 3.12 24.52
CA ILE A 332 -19.87 4.41 25.23
C ILE A 332 -20.02 5.57 24.26
N VAL A 333 -19.25 5.57 23.17
CA VAL A 333 -19.17 6.67 22.20
C VAL A 333 -19.91 6.31 20.91
N GLY A 334 -20.07 5.03 20.61
CA GLY A 334 -20.66 4.51 19.40
C GLY A 334 -21.86 3.57 19.67
N LEU A 335 -22.15 2.71 18.67
CA LEU A 335 -23.32 1.85 18.70
C LEU A 335 -23.12 0.53 19.48
N GLY A 336 -21.91 0.20 19.95
CA GLY A 336 -21.59 -1.05 20.64
C GLY A 336 -21.85 -2.31 19.82
N ARG A 337 -21.64 -2.25 18.50
CA ARG A 337 -21.91 -3.34 17.57
C ARG A 337 -20.71 -4.26 17.41
N THR A 338 -20.97 -5.44 16.85
CA THR A 338 -19.92 -6.43 16.60
C THR A 338 -19.06 -6.09 15.39
N VAL A 339 -17.85 -6.66 15.32
CA VAL A 339 -16.95 -6.57 14.13
C VAL A 339 -17.66 -7.03 12.85
N PHE A 340 -18.53 -8.05 12.95
CA PHE A 340 -19.32 -8.52 11.81
C PHE A 340 -20.31 -7.45 11.33
N GLU A 341 -20.99 -6.77 12.24
CA GLU A 341 -21.92 -5.67 11.89
C GLU A 341 -21.19 -4.47 11.31
N LEU A 342 -19.97 -4.12 11.83
CA LEU A 342 -19.09 -3.12 11.21
C LEU A 342 -18.82 -3.46 9.76
N GLY A 343 -18.51 -4.69 9.55
CA GLY A 343 -18.25 -5.16 8.22
C GLY A 343 -19.49 -5.01 7.31
N VAL A 344 -20.71 -5.47 7.71
CA VAL A 344 -21.96 -5.30 6.93
C VAL A 344 -22.21 -3.81 6.65
N LEU A 345 -22.00 -2.96 7.64
CA LEU A 345 -22.12 -1.50 7.54
C LEU A 345 -21.17 -0.91 6.49
N SER A 346 -19.95 -1.44 6.35
CA SER A 346 -18.95 -0.97 5.39
C SER A 346 -19.19 -1.43 3.94
N LEU A 347 -20.09 -2.40 3.70
CA LEU A 347 -20.37 -2.93 2.35
C LEU A 347 -20.83 -1.86 1.35
N PRO A 348 -21.81 -0.98 1.63
CA PRO A 348 -22.25 0.03 0.68
C PRO A 348 -21.12 1.00 0.32
N THR A 349 -20.29 1.38 1.30
CA THR A 349 -19.12 2.22 1.09
C THR A 349 -18.12 1.55 0.15
N THR A 350 -17.76 0.29 0.42
CA THR A 350 -16.82 -0.48 -0.41
C THR A 350 -17.35 -0.70 -1.83
N LEU A 351 -18.63 -1.04 -1.98
CA LEU A 351 -19.26 -1.19 -3.31
C LEU A 351 -19.28 0.15 -4.07
N SER A 352 -19.51 1.26 -3.37
CA SER A 352 -19.47 2.59 -3.98
C SER A 352 -18.06 2.96 -4.47
N MET A 353 -17.01 2.63 -3.70
CA MET A 353 -15.61 2.80 -4.11
C MET A 353 -15.30 1.99 -5.37
N LEU A 354 -15.76 0.73 -5.42
CA LEU A 354 -15.58 -0.16 -6.57
C LEU A 354 -16.21 0.45 -7.84
N VAL A 355 -17.44 0.95 -7.72
CA VAL A 355 -18.15 1.59 -8.84
C VAL A 355 -17.46 2.91 -9.23
N ALA A 356 -17.07 3.73 -8.25
CA ALA A 356 -16.44 5.03 -8.50
C ALA A 356 -15.07 4.94 -9.21
N ALA A 357 -14.28 3.91 -8.93
CA ALA A 357 -12.92 3.78 -9.44
C ALA A 357 -12.82 3.83 -10.99
N PRO A 358 -13.57 3.03 -11.78
CA PRO A 358 -13.51 3.12 -13.23
C PRO A 358 -14.11 4.44 -13.77
N PHE A 359 -15.04 5.07 -13.07
CA PHE A 359 -15.55 6.39 -13.44
C PHE A 359 -14.51 7.48 -13.22
N ALA A 360 -13.75 7.42 -12.13
CA ALA A 360 -12.61 8.31 -11.88
C ALA A 360 -11.60 8.23 -13.03
N GLY A 361 -11.22 7.03 -13.47
CA GLY A 361 -10.31 6.84 -14.59
C GLY A 361 -10.84 7.47 -15.90
N ARG A 362 -12.14 7.31 -16.19
CA ARG A 362 -12.78 7.97 -17.37
C ARG A 362 -12.83 9.48 -17.24
N ALA A 363 -13.13 9.99 -16.04
CA ALA A 363 -13.16 11.42 -15.76
C ALA A 363 -11.77 12.05 -15.96
N ILE A 364 -10.71 11.40 -15.48
CA ILE A 364 -9.32 11.84 -15.69
C ILE A 364 -8.98 11.90 -17.18
N ALA A 365 -9.34 10.86 -17.94
CA ALA A 365 -9.09 10.82 -19.37
C ALA A 365 -9.83 11.93 -20.14
N ARG A 366 -11.03 12.34 -19.67
CA ARG A 366 -11.86 13.35 -20.35
C ARG A 366 -11.56 14.78 -19.90
N TYR A 367 -11.38 15.01 -18.62
CA TYR A 367 -11.29 16.35 -18.02
C TYR A 367 -9.88 16.69 -17.53
N GLY A 368 -8.96 15.72 -17.54
CA GLY A 368 -7.63 15.85 -16.97
C GLY A 368 -7.58 15.64 -15.45
N PRO A 369 -6.39 15.45 -14.86
CA PRO A 369 -6.25 15.09 -13.45
C PRO A 369 -6.62 16.21 -12.49
N LYS A 370 -6.31 17.48 -12.79
CA LYS A 370 -6.50 18.60 -11.87
C LYS A 370 -7.96 18.81 -11.43
N PRO A 371 -8.97 18.97 -12.33
CA PRO A 371 -10.35 19.15 -11.90
C PRO A 371 -10.92 17.92 -11.21
N VAL A 372 -10.48 16.71 -11.59
CA VAL A 372 -10.92 15.45 -10.96
C VAL A 372 -10.37 15.35 -9.53
N MET A 373 -9.12 15.75 -9.30
CA MET A 373 -8.53 15.81 -7.95
C MET A 373 -9.29 16.79 -7.04
N VAL A 374 -9.60 17.99 -7.54
CA VAL A 374 -10.37 19.00 -6.78
C VAL A 374 -11.76 18.48 -6.45
N PHE A 375 -12.44 17.85 -7.41
CA PHE A 375 -13.74 17.22 -7.19
C PHE A 375 -13.65 16.11 -6.13
N GLY A 376 -12.66 15.21 -6.24
CA GLY A 376 -12.43 14.13 -5.26
C GLY A 376 -12.19 14.66 -3.86
N ALA A 377 -11.34 15.69 -3.71
CA ALA A 377 -11.06 16.33 -2.43
C ALA A 377 -12.31 17.01 -1.83
N GLY A 378 -13.07 17.72 -2.65
CA GLY A 378 -14.34 18.34 -2.23
C GLY A 378 -15.38 17.31 -1.77
N LEU A 379 -15.50 16.20 -2.54
CA LEU A 379 -16.41 15.10 -2.20
C LEU A 379 -15.97 14.39 -0.91
N ALA A 380 -14.67 14.15 -0.72
CA ALA A 380 -14.14 13.56 0.50
C ALA A 380 -14.40 14.44 1.72
N THR A 381 -14.13 15.76 1.60
CA THR A 381 -14.40 16.72 2.67
C THR A 381 -15.89 16.77 3.02
N ALA A 382 -16.77 16.87 2.03
CA ALA A 382 -18.22 16.84 2.25
C ALA A 382 -18.66 15.54 2.93
N GLY A 383 -18.09 14.39 2.51
CA GLY A 383 -18.39 13.10 3.11
C GLY A 383 -17.97 13.01 4.59
N PHE A 384 -16.78 13.50 4.96
CA PHE A 384 -16.37 13.54 6.37
C PHE A 384 -17.25 14.50 7.20
N LEU A 385 -17.69 15.61 6.63
CA LEU A 385 -18.66 16.50 7.31
C LEU A 385 -20.03 15.82 7.47
N LEU A 386 -20.47 15.02 6.49
CA LEU A 386 -21.69 14.23 6.62
C LEU A 386 -21.56 13.16 7.71
N MET A 387 -20.39 12.49 7.82
CA MET A 387 -20.14 11.54 8.91
C MET A 387 -20.26 12.19 10.30
N LEU A 388 -19.77 13.43 10.46
CA LEU A 388 -19.91 14.17 11.71
C LEU A 388 -21.37 14.60 12.00
N ALA A 389 -22.17 14.84 10.95
CA ALA A 389 -23.54 15.30 11.09
C ALA A 389 -24.54 14.14 11.28
N PHE A 390 -24.22 12.95 10.77
CA PHE A 390 -25.08 11.78 10.71
C PHE A 390 -24.35 10.55 11.25
N GLU A 391 -24.26 10.47 12.59
CA GLU A 391 -23.58 9.38 13.32
C GLU A 391 -24.46 8.71 14.38
N SER A 392 -25.74 9.11 14.45
CA SER A 392 -26.62 8.73 15.57
C SER A 392 -27.18 7.32 15.49
N ASN A 393 -27.27 6.75 14.32
CA ASN A 393 -27.86 5.42 14.12
C ASN A 393 -27.17 4.59 13.05
N TYR A 394 -27.48 3.30 13.02
CA TYR A 394 -26.85 2.32 12.13
C TYR A 394 -26.96 2.67 10.63
N LEU A 395 -28.12 3.16 10.19
CA LEU A 395 -28.34 3.54 8.79
C LEU A 395 -27.56 4.78 8.39
N GLU A 396 -27.47 5.76 9.28
CA GLU A 396 -26.66 6.95 9.06
C GLU A 396 -25.17 6.60 8.92
N LEU A 397 -24.62 5.81 9.84
CA LEU A 397 -23.24 5.34 9.77
C LEU A 397 -22.96 4.43 8.57
N MET A 398 -23.99 3.76 8.03
CA MET A 398 -23.87 2.96 6.82
C MET A 398 -23.76 3.82 5.55
N LEU A 399 -24.44 4.95 5.49
CA LEU A 399 -24.55 5.77 4.27
C LEU A 399 -23.64 7.00 4.27
N SER A 400 -23.44 7.63 5.44
CA SER A 400 -22.64 8.87 5.54
C SER A 400 -21.18 8.75 5.10
N PRO A 401 -20.47 7.59 5.24
CA PRO A 401 -19.11 7.45 4.77
C PRO A 401 -18.95 7.37 3.25
N ILE A 402 -20.01 7.02 2.53
CA ILE A 402 -19.94 6.77 1.08
C ILE A 402 -19.28 7.93 0.32
N PRO A 403 -19.70 9.21 0.45
CA PRO A 403 -19.06 10.30 -0.29
C PRO A 403 -17.59 10.50 0.11
N ALA A 404 -17.24 10.31 1.39
CA ALA A 404 -15.87 10.44 1.87
C ALA A 404 -14.94 9.46 1.16
N PHE A 405 -15.26 8.18 1.21
CA PHE A 405 -14.41 7.14 0.64
C PHE A 405 -14.43 7.11 -0.89
N VAL A 406 -15.55 7.45 -1.53
CA VAL A 406 -15.61 7.67 -2.98
C VAL A 406 -14.67 8.81 -3.39
N GLY A 407 -14.70 9.94 -2.67
CA GLY A 407 -13.78 11.06 -2.89
C GLY A 407 -12.32 10.65 -2.75
N LEU A 408 -11.97 9.87 -1.71
CA LEU A 408 -10.62 9.37 -1.48
C LEU A 408 -10.15 8.44 -2.60
N VAL A 409 -10.98 7.52 -3.09
CA VAL A 409 -10.62 6.66 -4.24
C VAL A 409 -10.38 7.47 -5.50
N VAL A 410 -11.21 8.48 -5.77
CA VAL A 410 -11.00 9.40 -6.90
C VAL A 410 -9.64 10.10 -6.76
N MET A 411 -9.25 10.53 -5.55
CA MET A 411 -7.95 11.15 -5.30
C MET A 411 -6.80 10.17 -5.48
N ILE A 412 -6.87 8.95 -4.93
CA ILE A 412 -5.83 7.92 -5.08
C ILE A 412 -5.52 7.69 -6.56
N ILE A 413 -6.56 7.43 -7.37
CA ILE A 413 -6.38 7.15 -8.79
C ILE A 413 -5.80 8.39 -9.51
N THR A 414 -6.24 9.59 -9.14
CA THR A 414 -5.76 10.83 -9.77
C THR A 414 -4.31 11.12 -9.41
N VAL A 415 -3.92 10.94 -8.15
CA VAL A 415 -2.53 11.08 -7.67
C VAL A 415 -1.63 10.10 -8.42
N THR A 416 -1.97 8.81 -8.39
CA THR A 416 -1.19 7.76 -9.05
C THR A 416 -1.06 8.02 -10.55
N ASN A 417 -2.15 8.40 -11.22
CA ASN A 417 -2.13 8.75 -12.64
C ASN A 417 -1.23 9.95 -12.93
N THR A 418 -1.30 11.00 -12.11
CA THR A 418 -0.46 12.20 -12.26
C THR A 418 1.02 11.85 -12.10
N VAL A 419 1.36 11.02 -11.11
CA VAL A 419 2.74 10.56 -10.88
C VAL A 419 3.26 9.75 -12.06
N VAL A 420 2.47 8.80 -12.56
CA VAL A 420 2.85 7.98 -13.74
C VAL A 420 3.08 8.86 -14.99
N LEU A 421 2.19 9.81 -15.26
CA LEU A 421 2.31 10.70 -16.42
C LEU A 421 3.44 11.73 -16.29
N ALA A 422 3.80 12.14 -15.08
CA ALA A 422 4.91 13.04 -14.81
C ALA A 422 6.26 12.32 -14.72
N SER A 423 6.27 10.99 -14.67
CA SER A 423 7.49 10.19 -14.57
C SER A 423 8.22 10.14 -15.91
N ARG A 424 9.55 10.15 -15.87
CA ARG A 424 10.38 9.91 -17.07
C ARG A 424 10.44 8.41 -17.37
N ALA A 425 10.73 8.09 -18.62
CA ALA A 425 10.94 6.71 -19.03
C ALA A 425 12.05 6.04 -18.18
N GLY A 426 11.77 4.88 -17.63
CA GLY A 426 12.67 4.14 -16.74
C GLY A 426 12.70 4.59 -15.27
N GLU A 427 11.91 5.61 -14.87
CA GLU A 427 11.80 6.07 -13.47
C GLU A 427 10.38 5.90 -12.92
N THR A 428 9.47 5.30 -13.68
CA THR A 428 8.06 5.20 -13.30
C THR A 428 7.88 4.37 -12.02
N GLY A 429 8.66 3.31 -11.85
CA GLY A 429 8.62 2.47 -10.65
C GLY A 429 8.96 3.24 -9.39
N ILE A 430 10.12 3.92 -9.36
CA ILE A 430 10.52 4.67 -8.16
C ILE A 430 9.56 5.81 -7.84
N GLN A 431 9.02 6.52 -8.85
CA GLN A 431 8.09 7.62 -8.60
C GLN A 431 6.75 7.12 -8.05
N THR A 432 6.22 6.00 -8.57
CA THR A 432 5.02 5.36 -8.01
C THR A 432 5.28 4.76 -6.64
N GLY A 433 6.46 4.16 -6.42
CA GLY A 433 6.87 3.67 -5.10
C GLY A 433 6.98 4.78 -4.05
N MET A 434 7.44 5.96 -4.45
CA MET A 434 7.46 7.15 -3.57
C MET A 434 6.04 7.61 -3.24
N ALA A 435 5.13 7.65 -4.21
CA ALA A 435 3.75 8.05 -3.97
C ALA A 435 3.05 7.08 -3.00
N GLU A 436 3.26 5.77 -3.18
CA GLU A 436 2.73 4.74 -2.27
C GLU A 436 3.32 4.89 -0.88
N MET A 437 4.65 5.03 -0.75
CA MET A 437 5.32 5.29 0.52
C MET A 437 4.74 6.52 1.25
N PHE A 438 4.51 7.63 0.55
CA PHE A 438 3.90 8.82 1.15
C PHE A 438 2.46 8.56 1.58
N GLN A 439 1.69 7.79 0.81
CA GLN A 439 0.33 7.40 1.17
C GLN A 439 0.32 6.52 2.43
N ASP A 440 1.20 5.54 2.51
CA ASP A 440 1.28 4.63 3.64
C ASP A 440 1.85 5.30 4.91
N LEU A 441 2.63 6.37 4.76
CA LEU A 441 3.09 7.21 5.89
C LEU A 441 2.01 8.11 6.46
N GLY A 442 1.01 8.49 5.67
CA GLY A 442 -0.15 9.29 6.11
C GLY A 442 -1.15 8.46 6.86
#